data_ed75fbc7e219eec5e4ddf2d0c53a6c5e
#
_entry.id   ed75fbc7e219eec5e4ddf2d0c53a6c5e
#
_cell.length_a   1.000
_cell.length_b   1.000
_cell.length_c   1.000
_cell.angle_alpha   90.00
_cell.angle_beta   90.00
_cell.angle_gamma   90.00
#
_symmetry.space_group_name_H-M   'P 1'
#
loop_
_entity.id
_entity.type
_entity.pdbx_description
1 polymer ?
#
loop_
_entity_poly.entity_id
_entity_poly.type
_entity_poly.pdbx_seq_one_letter_code
_entity_poly.pdbx_strand_id
1 'polypeptide(L)'
;MISFSEATRFTPEKYEETRVWCKEHGHPLPKYLLYPRTKGFVSTVQHLRQAEHVKAVYDICIAYQHRDIFMAAPDMLHTFILGKLTERHRYRFHAHVRRFELRDLPETDVELAKWLEQRWLEKGEWLAEQKERWSKGQKQS
;
A
#
# COMPACT_ATOMS: atom_id res chain seq x y z
N MET A 1 -12.46 -8.03 -8.09
CA MET A 1 -12.67 -6.68 -7.53
C MET A 1 -11.34 -6.12 -7.06
N ILE A 2 -11.09 -4.82 -7.24
CA ILE A 2 -9.89 -4.11 -6.73
C ILE A 2 -10.37 -3.14 -5.64
N SER A 3 -9.67 -3.11 -4.51
CA SER A 3 -9.93 -2.19 -3.39
C SER A 3 -8.68 -1.41 -3.02
N PHE A 4 -8.83 -0.11 -2.78
CA PHE A 4 -7.78 0.78 -2.30
C PHE A 4 -8.12 1.21 -0.86
N SER A 5 -7.61 0.49 0.12
CA SER A 5 -7.98 0.71 1.53
C SER A 5 -7.53 2.06 2.11
N GLU A 6 -6.58 2.74 1.50
CA GLU A 6 -6.21 4.13 1.88
C GLU A 6 -7.23 5.16 1.41
N ALA A 7 -8.08 4.80 0.43
CA ALA A 7 -9.14 5.61 -0.17
C ALA A 7 -8.68 6.96 -0.77
N THR A 8 -7.38 7.24 -0.79
CA THR A 8 -6.81 8.46 -1.36
C THR A 8 -5.35 8.25 -1.75
N ARG A 9 -4.81 9.15 -2.56
CA ARG A 9 -3.41 9.14 -2.94
C ARG A 9 -2.52 9.60 -1.78
N PHE A 10 -1.38 8.96 -1.59
CA PHE A 10 -0.36 9.39 -0.65
C PHE A 10 0.19 10.78 -1.03
N THR A 11 0.21 11.70 -0.07
CA THR A 11 0.95 12.97 -0.12
C THR A 11 1.61 13.22 1.24
N PRO A 12 2.68 14.02 1.30
CA PRO A 12 3.31 14.37 2.59
C PRO A 12 2.35 15.00 3.59
N GLU A 13 1.45 15.87 3.13
CA GLU A 13 0.45 16.54 3.96
C GLU A 13 -0.52 15.52 4.59
N LYS A 14 -1.05 14.60 3.76
CA LYS A 14 -1.96 13.55 4.24
C LYS A 14 -1.26 12.54 5.15
N TYR A 15 0.02 12.31 4.94
CA TYR A 15 0.80 11.46 5.84
C TYR A 15 0.95 12.11 7.21
N GLU A 16 1.17 13.42 7.25
CA GLU A 16 1.24 14.16 8.51
C GLU A 16 -0.12 14.18 9.24
N GLU A 17 -1.23 14.39 8.51
CA GLU A 17 -2.58 14.26 9.06
C GLU A 17 -2.83 12.86 9.64
N THR A 18 -2.41 11.82 8.91
CA THR A 18 -2.49 10.43 9.37
C THR A 18 -1.66 10.19 10.62
N ARG A 19 -0.46 10.78 10.73
CA ARG A 19 0.41 10.69 11.89
C ARG A 19 -0.26 11.26 13.15
N VAL A 20 -0.85 12.45 13.03
CA VAL A 20 -1.57 13.09 14.13
C VAL A 20 -2.75 12.21 14.54
N TRP A 21 -3.56 11.78 13.60
CA TRP A 21 -4.74 10.94 13.85
C TRP A 21 -4.36 9.61 14.53
N CYS A 22 -3.33 8.91 14.05
CA CYS A 22 -2.86 7.66 14.66
C CYS A 22 -2.42 7.88 16.12
N LYS A 23 -1.71 8.98 16.38
CA LYS A 23 -1.27 9.33 17.75
C LYS A 23 -2.47 9.57 18.69
N GLU A 24 -3.47 10.31 18.23
CA GLU A 24 -4.67 10.63 19.01
C GLU A 24 -5.53 9.40 19.32
N HIS A 25 -5.59 8.44 18.39
CA HIS A 25 -6.41 7.23 18.50
C HIS A 25 -5.65 5.98 18.96
N GLY A 26 -4.36 6.11 19.26
CA GLY A 26 -3.54 4.98 19.74
C GLY A 26 -3.28 3.90 18.68
N HIS A 27 -3.31 4.26 17.40
CA HIS A 27 -2.98 3.35 16.30
C HIS A 27 -1.52 3.48 15.88
N PRO A 28 -0.87 2.37 15.46
CA PRO A 28 0.47 2.41 14.92
C PRO A 28 0.48 3.07 13.54
N LEU A 29 1.46 3.94 13.29
CA LEU A 29 1.63 4.62 12.00
C LEU A 29 2.42 3.73 11.02
N PRO A 30 1.87 3.32 9.87
CA PRO A 30 2.63 2.62 8.85
C PRO A 30 3.63 3.57 8.15
N LYS A 31 4.83 3.07 7.80
CA LYS A 31 5.83 3.84 7.08
C LYS A 31 5.45 4.00 5.62
N TYR A 32 5.52 5.20 5.07
CA TYR A 32 5.25 5.51 3.65
C TYR A 32 3.85 5.18 3.14
N LEU A 33 2.90 4.94 4.04
CA LEU A 33 1.51 4.61 3.73
C LEU A 33 0.57 5.41 4.63
N LEU A 34 -0.64 5.65 4.16
CA LEU A 34 -1.70 6.18 5.00
C LEU A 34 -2.34 5.05 5.80
N TYR A 35 -2.96 5.37 6.94
CA TYR A 35 -3.67 4.38 7.72
C TYR A 35 -4.87 3.81 6.94
N PRO A 36 -5.07 2.47 6.90
CA PRO A 36 -6.10 1.86 6.07
C PRO A 36 -7.50 2.05 6.66
N ARG A 37 -8.47 2.29 5.79
CA ARG A 37 -9.89 2.32 6.17
C ARG A 37 -10.42 0.89 6.27
N THR A 38 -10.47 0.36 7.48
CA THR A 38 -10.79 -1.04 7.74
C THR A 38 -12.24 -1.41 7.42
N LYS A 39 -13.22 -0.52 7.66
CA LYS A 39 -14.66 -0.81 7.48
C LYS A 39 -15.01 -1.26 6.06
N GLY A 40 -14.50 -0.59 5.04
CA GLY A 40 -14.75 -0.95 3.64
C GLY A 40 -14.16 -2.31 3.28
N PHE A 41 -12.96 -2.59 3.74
CA PHE A 41 -12.30 -3.89 3.54
C PHE A 41 -13.08 -5.02 4.23
N VAL A 42 -13.42 -4.85 5.50
CA VAL A 42 -14.17 -5.83 6.30
C VAL A 42 -15.50 -6.17 5.63
N SER A 43 -16.31 -5.15 5.32
CA SER A 43 -17.60 -5.36 4.64
C SER A 43 -17.43 -6.10 3.30
N THR A 44 -16.42 -5.75 2.53
CA THR A 44 -16.12 -6.39 1.26
C THR A 44 -15.76 -7.87 1.44
N VAL A 45 -14.86 -8.19 2.36
CA VAL A 45 -14.43 -9.58 2.60
C VAL A 45 -15.58 -10.43 3.09
N GLN A 46 -16.38 -9.92 4.04
CA GLN A 46 -17.54 -10.65 4.56
C GLN A 46 -18.57 -10.94 3.46
N HIS A 47 -18.83 -9.98 2.57
CA HIS A 47 -19.70 -10.21 1.41
C HIS A 47 -19.12 -11.26 0.44
N LEU A 48 -17.84 -11.17 0.14
CA LEU A 48 -17.17 -12.07 -0.81
C LEU A 48 -17.03 -13.51 -0.29
N ARG A 49 -17.06 -13.74 1.04
CA ARG A 49 -17.10 -15.09 1.62
C ARG A 49 -18.34 -15.89 1.20
N GLN A 50 -19.43 -15.21 0.86
CA GLN A 50 -20.68 -15.82 0.40
C GLN A 50 -20.61 -16.23 -1.09
N ALA A 51 -19.60 -15.80 -1.82
CA ALA A 51 -19.44 -16.07 -3.23
C ALA A 51 -18.49 -17.27 -3.46
N GLU A 52 -19.05 -18.42 -3.84
CA GLU A 52 -18.31 -19.70 -3.98
C GLU A 52 -17.09 -19.62 -4.91
N HIS A 53 -17.12 -18.75 -5.90
CA HIS A 53 -16.04 -18.58 -6.87
C HIS A 53 -14.86 -17.71 -6.36
N VAL A 54 -15.02 -16.99 -5.25
CA VAL A 54 -13.95 -16.18 -4.66
C VAL A 54 -13.14 -17.03 -3.70
N LYS A 55 -11.86 -17.22 -4.00
CA LYS A 55 -10.99 -18.13 -3.23
C LYS A 55 -9.89 -17.41 -2.46
N ALA A 56 -9.44 -16.24 -2.92
CA ALA A 56 -8.28 -15.58 -2.33
C ALA A 56 -8.36 -14.06 -2.40
N VAL A 57 -7.61 -13.43 -1.50
CA VAL A 57 -7.27 -12.01 -1.51
C VAL A 57 -5.81 -11.87 -1.93
N TYR A 58 -5.58 -11.02 -2.92
CA TYR A 58 -4.23 -10.63 -3.33
C TYR A 58 -3.92 -9.27 -2.73
N ASP A 59 -2.91 -9.24 -1.89
CA ASP A 59 -2.39 -8.04 -1.26
C ASP A 59 -1.20 -7.52 -2.06
N ILE A 60 -1.33 -6.33 -2.66
CA ILE A 60 -0.33 -5.75 -3.54
C ILE A 60 0.24 -4.49 -2.88
N CYS A 61 1.56 -4.40 -2.82
CA CYS A 61 2.29 -3.21 -2.44
C CYS A 61 3.24 -2.80 -3.56
N ILE A 62 3.22 -1.52 -3.94
CA ILE A 62 4.07 -1.00 -5.01
C ILE A 62 5.01 0.05 -4.42
N ALA A 63 6.31 -0.22 -4.48
CA ALA A 63 7.34 0.77 -4.28
C ALA A 63 7.61 1.49 -5.61
N TYR A 64 7.74 2.81 -5.57
CA TYR A 64 8.09 3.60 -6.74
C TYR A 64 9.02 4.74 -6.36
N GLN A 65 9.85 5.13 -7.30
CA GLN A 65 10.82 6.20 -7.12
C GLN A 65 10.96 6.97 -8.43
N HIS A 66 11.01 8.28 -8.34
CA HIS A 66 11.36 9.15 -9.46
C HIS A 66 12.71 9.78 -9.19
N ARG A 67 13.71 9.45 -9.98
CA ARG A 67 15.11 9.84 -9.72
C ARG A 67 15.51 9.40 -8.29
N ASP A 68 15.71 10.36 -7.38
CA ASP A 68 16.15 10.12 -6.00
C ASP A 68 15.01 10.26 -4.97
N ILE A 69 13.79 10.56 -5.42
CA ILE A 69 12.64 10.81 -4.54
C ILE A 69 11.80 9.54 -4.43
N PHE A 70 11.91 8.87 -3.29
CA PHE A 70 11.13 7.67 -2.98
C PHE A 70 9.66 8.01 -2.75
N MET A 71 8.75 7.19 -3.26
CA MET A 71 7.28 7.37 -3.24
C MET A 71 6.80 8.65 -3.92
N ALA A 72 7.58 9.23 -4.84
CA ALA A 72 7.12 10.29 -5.73
C ALA A 72 6.27 9.69 -6.86
N ALA A 73 4.95 9.80 -6.73
CA ALA A 73 4.02 9.25 -7.72
C ALA A 73 4.07 10.07 -9.02
N PRO A 74 3.98 9.39 -10.18
CA PRO A 74 3.81 10.09 -11.46
C PRO A 74 2.49 10.87 -11.46
N ASP A 75 2.51 12.06 -12.01
CA ASP A 75 1.30 12.83 -12.26
C ASP A 75 0.54 12.31 -13.50
N MET A 76 -0.65 12.88 -13.74
CA MET A 76 -1.46 12.50 -14.90
C MET A 76 -0.74 12.76 -16.22
N LEU A 77 -0.01 13.87 -16.32
CA LEU A 77 0.70 14.25 -17.54
C LEU A 77 1.78 13.22 -17.89
N HIS A 78 2.60 12.83 -16.91
CA HIS A 78 3.62 11.80 -17.09
C HIS A 78 3.01 10.44 -17.43
N THR A 79 1.89 10.09 -16.78
CA THR A 79 1.28 8.76 -16.94
C THR A 79 0.60 8.58 -18.29
N PHE A 80 -0.19 9.57 -18.74
CA PHE A 80 -1.05 9.41 -19.90
C PHE A 80 -0.55 10.10 -21.18
N ILE A 81 0.14 11.22 -21.06
CA ILE A 81 0.53 12.03 -22.22
C ILE A 81 1.96 11.75 -22.66
N LEU A 82 2.89 11.69 -21.73
CA LEU A 82 4.30 11.57 -22.08
C LEU A 82 4.77 10.11 -22.22
N GLY A 83 4.04 9.13 -21.70
CA GLY A 83 4.38 7.71 -21.79
C GLY A 83 5.82 7.39 -21.35
N LYS A 84 6.24 6.11 -21.48
CA LYS A 84 7.63 5.67 -21.22
C LYS A 84 8.20 6.12 -19.88
N LEU A 85 7.45 5.93 -18.78
CA LEU A 85 7.81 6.34 -17.43
C LEU A 85 9.22 5.87 -17.01
N THR A 86 9.58 4.66 -17.32
CA THR A 86 10.87 4.07 -16.92
C THR A 86 12.03 4.56 -17.77
N GLU A 87 11.86 4.65 -19.08
CA GLU A 87 12.93 5.00 -20.01
C GLU A 87 13.25 6.51 -20.03
N ARG A 88 12.22 7.35 -20.23
CA ARG A 88 12.39 8.80 -20.37
C ARG A 88 12.37 9.55 -19.05
N HIS A 89 11.48 9.14 -18.13
CA HIS A 89 11.22 9.88 -16.90
C HIS A 89 11.92 9.32 -15.67
N ARG A 90 12.75 8.27 -15.84
CA ARG A 90 13.56 7.66 -14.77
C ARG A 90 12.73 7.24 -13.54
N TYR A 91 11.51 6.74 -13.79
CA TYR A 91 10.76 6.07 -12.74
C TYR A 91 11.24 4.64 -12.56
N ARG A 92 11.31 4.21 -11.31
CA ARG A 92 11.55 2.82 -10.91
C ARG A 92 10.33 2.31 -10.17
N PHE A 93 9.92 1.09 -10.46
CA PHE A 93 8.80 0.42 -9.81
C PHE A 93 9.20 -0.97 -9.35
N HIS A 94 8.68 -1.38 -8.20
CA HIS A 94 8.77 -2.75 -7.70
C HIS A 94 7.45 -3.11 -7.03
N ALA A 95 6.81 -4.18 -7.49
CA ALA A 95 5.57 -4.69 -6.90
C ALA A 95 5.88 -5.92 -6.03
N HIS A 96 5.34 -5.92 -4.83
CA HIS A 96 5.30 -7.07 -3.93
C HIS A 96 3.86 -7.57 -3.85
N VAL A 97 3.66 -8.85 -4.11
CA VAL A 97 2.33 -9.47 -4.15
C VAL A 97 2.31 -10.63 -3.19
N ARG A 98 1.30 -10.65 -2.31
CA ARG A 98 1.02 -11.77 -1.41
C ARG A 98 -0.38 -12.29 -1.69
N ARG A 99 -0.55 -13.60 -1.64
CA ARG A 99 -1.82 -14.26 -1.81
C ARG A 99 -2.26 -14.90 -0.50
N PHE A 100 -3.48 -14.64 -0.08
CA PHE A 100 -4.10 -15.19 1.11
C PHE A 100 -5.37 -15.94 0.71
N GLU A 101 -5.53 -17.17 1.17
CA GLU A 101 -6.80 -17.89 1.00
C GLU A 101 -7.89 -17.19 1.79
N LEU A 102 -9.04 -17.00 1.20
CA LEU A 102 -10.17 -16.31 1.84
C LEU A 102 -10.65 -17.04 3.11
N ARG A 103 -10.56 -18.37 3.12
CA ARG A 103 -10.90 -19.20 4.27
C ARG A 103 -9.95 -19.07 5.46
N ASP A 104 -8.69 -18.66 5.21
CA ASP A 104 -7.66 -18.52 6.24
C ASP A 104 -7.64 -17.13 6.88
N LEU A 105 -8.45 -16.20 6.37
CA LEU A 105 -8.59 -14.88 6.97
C LEU A 105 -9.47 -14.95 8.24
N PRO A 106 -9.22 -14.08 9.24
CA PRO A 106 -10.04 -13.99 10.44
C PRO A 106 -11.54 -13.87 10.13
N GLU A 107 -12.38 -14.53 10.93
CA GLU A 107 -13.82 -14.56 10.67
C GLU A 107 -14.56 -13.34 11.19
N THR A 108 -14.12 -12.81 12.35
CA THR A 108 -14.79 -11.67 12.96
C THR A 108 -14.35 -10.33 12.37
N ASP A 109 -15.24 -9.36 12.34
CA ASP A 109 -14.97 -8.02 11.81
C ASP A 109 -13.80 -7.34 12.52
N VAL A 110 -13.71 -7.50 13.83
CA VAL A 110 -12.65 -6.91 14.66
C VAL A 110 -11.28 -7.51 14.34
N GLU A 111 -11.21 -8.82 14.24
CA GLU A 111 -9.95 -9.51 13.91
C GLU A 111 -9.53 -9.26 12.46
N LEU A 112 -10.49 -9.18 11.55
CA LEU A 112 -10.25 -8.88 10.14
C LEU A 112 -9.73 -7.43 9.96
N ALA A 113 -10.25 -6.47 10.75
CA ALA A 113 -9.74 -5.11 10.78
C ALA A 113 -8.28 -5.08 11.29
N LYS A 114 -7.98 -5.76 12.39
CA LYS A 114 -6.62 -5.88 12.93
C LYS A 114 -5.67 -6.59 11.96
N TRP A 115 -6.16 -7.60 11.25
CA TRP A 115 -5.39 -8.27 10.21
C TRP A 115 -4.98 -7.31 9.10
N LEU A 116 -5.89 -6.44 8.64
CA LEU A 116 -5.58 -5.44 7.63
C LEU A 116 -4.54 -4.42 8.14
N GLU A 117 -4.71 -3.92 9.37
CA GLU A 117 -3.75 -3.01 10.01
C GLU A 117 -2.34 -3.61 10.06
N GLN A 118 -2.24 -4.88 10.46
CA GLN A 118 -0.97 -5.59 10.48
C GLN A 118 -0.34 -5.70 9.09
N ARG A 119 -1.15 -5.96 8.04
CA ARG A 119 -0.65 -5.97 6.64
C ARG A 119 -0.09 -4.61 6.25
N TRP A 120 -0.69 -3.51 6.69
CA TRP A 120 -0.21 -2.16 6.41
C TRP A 120 1.13 -1.86 7.10
N LEU A 121 1.31 -2.30 8.32
CA LEU A 121 2.61 -2.18 9.02
C LEU A 121 3.70 -2.95 8.28
N GLU A 122 3.44 -4.20 7.90
CA GLU A 122 4.40 -5.02 7.14
C GLU A 122 4.74 -4.42 5.77
N LYS A 123 3.75 -3.85 5.07
CA LYS A 123 4.00 -3.09 3.83
C LYS A 123 4.91 -1.90 4.07
N GLY A 124 4.70 -1.17 5.15
CA GLY A 124 5.53 -0.03 5.52
C GLY A 124 6.98 -0.42 5.78
N GLU A 125 7.22 -1.53 6.48
CA GLU A 125 8.58 -2.05 6.68
C GLU A 125 9.21 -2.50 5.35
N TRP A 126 8.48 -3.22 4.51
CA TRP A 126 8.96 -3.61 3.19
C TRP A 126 9.32 -2.39 2.32
N LEU A 127 8.50 -1.32 2.35
CA LEU A 127 8.81 -0.07 1.63
C LEU A 127 10.08 0.60 2.16
N ALA A 128 10.30 0.59 3.49
CA ALA A 128 11.52 1.11 4.09
C ALA A 128 12.76 0.33 3.63
N GLU A 129 12.69 -1.01 3.58
CA GLU A 129 13.76 -1.85 3.05
C GLU A 129 14.03 -1.59 1.56
N GLN A 130 12.98 -1.40 0.73
CA GLN A 130 13.16 -1.07 -0.69
C GLN A 130 13.86 0.28 -0.87
N LYS A 131 13.51 1.28 -0.08
CA LYS A 131 14.18 2.58 -0.09
C LYS A 131 15.69 2.43 0.20
N GLU A 132 16.04 1.67 1.22
CA GLU A 132 17.44 1.43 1.57
C GLU A 132 18.20 0.70 0.46
N ARG A 133 17.61 -0.35 -0.11
CA ARG A 133 18.21 -1.10 -1.23
C ARG A 133 18.49 -0.19 -2.42
N TRP A 134 17.54 0.67 -2.78
CA TRP A 134 17.70 1.58 -3.91
C TRP A 134 18.73 2.68 -3.64
N SER A 135 18.82 3.17 -2.40
CA SER A 135 19.83 4.17 -2.00
C SER A 135 21.24 3.59 -2.01
N LYS A 136 21.43 2.32 -1.62
CA LYS A 136 22.74 1.64 -1.65
C LYS A 136 23.19 1.34 -3.08
N GLY A 137 22.29 0.94 -3.96
CA GLY A 137 22.59 0.68 -5.38
C GLY A 137 23.04 1.92 -6.17
N GLN A 138 22.59 3.12 -5.76
CA GLN A 138 23.01 4.38 -6.39
C GLN A 138 24.41 4.83 -6.00
N LYS A 139 24.93 4.43 -4.81
CA LYS A 139 26.27 4.77 -4.35
C LYS A 139 27.37 3.91 -4.99
N GLN A 140 27.01 2.84 -5.71
CA GLN A 140 27.95 1.92 -6.36
C GLN A 140 28.01 2.09 -7.89
N SER A 141 27.23 3.02 -8.45
CA SER A 141 27.22 3.38 -9.88
C SER A 141 27.84 4.76 -10.07
#